data_3c09bcc48ac37da2acca3815d301a13a
#
_entry.id   3c09bcc48ac37da2acca3815d301a13a
#
_cell.length_a   1.000
_cell.length_b   1.000
_cell.length_c   1.000
_cell.angle_alpha   90.00
_cell.angle_beta   90.00
_cell.angle_gamma   90.00
#
_symmetry.space_group_name_H-M   'P 1'
#
loop_
_entity.id
_entity.type
_entity.pdbx_description
1 polymer ?
#
loop_
_entity_poly.entity_id
_entity_poly.type
_entity_poly.pdbx_seq_one_letter_code
_entity_poly.pdbx_strand_id
1 'polypeptide(L)'
;MICASEQSVTVLDSIYDEVKKEFAYRGCYFLKKGEELDKVRKTIIINGALNNKIPGKSAYEIAKLAGVEVPENTKILIGEVESVDISEEFAHEKLSPVLGMYRAKTFDEALEKAERLVADGGYGHTASLYVHPAETEKIAKHAEAMKTCRILINTPSSHGGIGDLYNFKLAPSLTLGCGSWGGNSVSENVGVKHLINIKTVAERRENMLWFRTPDKVYFKKGCMPVALDELGNVLHKKKAFIVTDSFLYKNGYVAPIEQKLDELGIQHTCFFEVAPDPTLQCAEKGVDQMRAFEPDTIIALGGGSAMDAAKIMWVMYEHPEADFEDMAMDFMDIRKRVFTFPKMGEKAYFVAIPTSSGTGSEVTPFAIITDAETGVKWPIADYELLPNMAIVDVDNMMTQPKGLTSASGIDVMTHAIEAYVSIMATDYTDGLALKAAKAVFEYLPRAYDNGANDPEAREKMANASCMAGMAFANAFLGLNHSMAHKLGAFHHLPHGVANAVILTEVMRYNAAEVPTKMGTFSQYQYPHALARYAEIGRFVGCQGKDDAEVFENFIAKLEELKEKIGIKKSIHEYGIDEKYFMDTLDDMVEQAFNDQCTAANPRYPLMKEIKELYLKCW
;
A
#
# COMPACT_ATOMS: atom_id res chain seq x y z
N MET A 1 -13.73 46.17 -14.82
CA MET A 1 -13.78 45.13 -13.79
C MET A 1 -14.15 43.82 -14.43
N ILE A 2 -13.64 42.75 -13.93
CA ILE A 2 -13.95 41.38 -14.34
C ILE A 2 -14.60 40.64 -13.15
N CYS A 3 -15.17 39.48 -13.37
CA CYS A 3 -15.78 38.68 -12.31
C CYS A 3 -14.82 38.35 -11.16
N ALA A 4 -13.51 38.24 -11.43
CA ALA A 4 -12.48 38.04 -10.41
C ALA A 4 -12.08 39.31 -9.64
N SER A 5 -12.71 40.47 -9.92
CA SER A 5 -12.41 41.69 -9.16
C SER A 5 -12.94 41.60 -7.74
N GLU A 6 -12.21 42.22 -6.83
CA GLU A 6 -12.58 42.26 -5.42
C GLU A 6 -13.96 42.89 -5.23
N GLN A 7 -14.82 42.20 -4.48
CA GLN A 7 -16.17 42.66 -4.13
C GLN A 7 -16.24 43.14 -2.67
N SER A 8 -15.33 42.66 -1.83
CA SER A 8 -15.25 42.99 -0.42
C SER A 8 -13.81 42.88 0.08
N VAL A 9 -13.49 43.58 1.15
CA VAL A 9 -12.23 43.47 1.88
C VAL A 9 -12.50 43.45 3.38
N THR A 10 -11.95 42.45 4.08
CA THR A 10 -11.98 42.38 5.53
C THR A 10 -10.58 42.71 6.06
N VAL A 11 -10.50 43.69 6.95
CA VAL A 11 -9.24 44.25 7.45
C VAL A 11 -9.18 44.11 8.96
N LEU A 12 -8.04 43.67 9.47
CA LEU A 12 -7.80 43.62 10.91
C LEU A 12 -7.83 44.99 11.55
N ASP A 13 -8.42 45.09 12.74
CA ASP A 13 -8.59 46.33 13.48
C ASP A 13 -7.26 47.05 13.73
N SER A 14 -6.18 46.30 13.97
CA SER A 14 -4.84 46.83 14.22
C SER A 14 -4.23 47.66 13.09
N ILE A 15 -4.69 47.44 11.84
CA ILE A 15 -4.16 48.11 10.65
C ILE A 15 -5.27 48.83 9.84
N TYR A 16 -6.52 48.77 10.32
CA TYR A 16 -7.68 49.24 9.57
C TYR A 16 -7.56 50.71 9.13
N ASP A 17 -7.16 51.56 10.06
CA ASP A 17 -7.09 53.01 9.78
C ASP A 17 -5.91 53.36 8.85
N GLU A 18 -4.85 52.58 8.87
CA GLU A 18 -3.72 52.71 7.93
C GLU A 18 -4.15 52.31 6.51
N VAL A 19 -4.84 51.15 6.37
CA VAL A 19 -5.38 50.69 5.10
C VAL A 19 -6.39 51.70 4.54
N LYS A 20 -7.25 52.25 5.40
CA LYS A 20 -8.20 53.27 4.99
C LYS A 20 -7.52 54.53 4.45
N LYS A 21 -6.46 55.03 5.10
CA LYS A 21 -5.67 56.16 4.64
C LYS A 21 -5.01 55.87 3.28
N GLU A 22 -4.45 54.69 3.12
CA GLU A 22 -3.81 54.29 1.88
C GLU A 22 -4.80 54.15 0.73
N PHE A 23 -5.99 53.60 0.97
CA PHE A 23 -7.05 53.54 -0.02
C PHE A 23 -7.54 54.95 -0.46
N ALA A 24 -7.72 55.87 0.50
CA ALA A 24 -8.07 57.24 0.20
C ALA A 24 -6.98 57.93 -0.63
N TYR A 25 -5.72 57.76 -0.26
CA TYR A 25 -4.56 58.30 -1.00
C TYR A 25 -4.52 57.79 -2.45
N ARG A 26 -4.90 56.53 -2.68
CA ARG A 26 -4.96 55.93 -4.04
C ARG A 26 -6.22 56.28 -4.84
N GLY A 27 -7.08 57.11 -4.32
CA GLY A 27 -8.24 57.62 -5.03
C GLY A 27 -9.56 56.86 -4.75
N CYS A 28 -9.64 56.12 -3.66
CA CYS A 28 -10.90 55.57 -3.19
C CYS A 28 -11.68 56.62 -2.38
N TYR A 29 -12.99 56.66 -2.55
CA TYR A 29 -13.90 57.53 -1.81
C TYR A 29 -14.66 56.71 -0.76
N PHE A 30 -14.54 57.08 0.48
CA PHE A 30 -15.29 56.46 1.58
C PHE A 30 -16.65 57.16 1.74
N LEU A 31 -17.70 56.43 1.50
CA LEU A 31 -19.06 56.91 1.63
C LEU A 31 -19.37 57.30 3.08
N LYS A 32 -19.95 58.46 3.30
CA LYS A 32 -20.34 58.90 4.64
C LYS A 32 -21.48 58.04 5.17
N LYS A 33 -21.35 57.64 6.43
CA LYS A 33 -22.39 56.85 7.10
C LYS A 33 -23.73 57.58 7.06
N GLY A 34 -24.81 56.83 6.88
CA GLY A 34 -26.16 57.37 6.70
C GLY A 34 -26.49 57.65 5.24
N GLU A 35 -26.79 58.90 4.90
CA GLU A 35 -27.42 59.24 3.62
C GLU A 35 -26.65 58.80 2.38
N GLU A 36 -25.32 59.01 2.31
CA GLU A 36 -24.52 58.60 1.14
C GLU A 36 -24.49 57.09 0.97
N LEU A 37 -24.22 56.36 2.10
CA LEU A 37 -24.17 54.93 2.10
C LEU A 37 -25.52 54.32 1.68
N ASP A 38 -26.63 54.82 2.22
CA ASP A 38 -27.98 54.34 1.91
C ASP A 38 -28.41 54.64 0.47
N LYS A 39 -27.98 55.77 -0.08
CA LYS A 39 -28.20 56.09 -1.50
C LYS A 39 -27.48 55.07 -2.42
N VAL A 40 -26.25 54.71 -2.08
CA VAL A 40 -25.48 53.74 -2.86
C VAL A 40 -26.08 52.35 -2.71
N ARG A 41 -26.48 51.90 -1.47
CA ARG A 41 -27.20 50.64 -1.28
C ARG A 41 -28.39 50.49 -2.23
N LYS A 42 -29.28 51.46 -2.24
CA LYS A 42 -30.47 51.48 -3.11
C LYS A 42 -30.14 51.52 -4.60
N THR A 43 -28.91 51.89 -4.95
CA THR A 43 -28.46 52.00 -6.34
C THR A 43 -27.81 50.70 -6.81
N ILE A 44 -27.07 49.99 -5.95
CA ILE A 44 -26.37 48.77 -6.35
C ILE A 44 -27.29 47.57 -6.47
N ILE A 45 -28.24 47.42 -5.56
CA ILE A 45 -29.23 46.34 -5.57
C ILE A 45 -30.63 46.91 -5.71
N ILE A 46 -31.40 46.44 -6.69
CA ILE A 46 -32.78 46.85 -6.95
C ILE A 46 -33.66 45.60 -6.94
N ASN A 47 -34.65 45.57 -6.07
CA ASN A 47 -35.58 44.44 -5.92
C ASN A 47 -34.84 43.08 -5.70
N GLY A 48 -33.78 43.10 -4.92
CA GLY A 48 -32.98 41.91 -4.60
C GLY A 48 -32.04 41.43 -5.72
N ALA A 49 -31.90 42.17 -6.79
CA ALA A 49 -31.01 41.84 -7.89
C ALA A 49 -30.01 42.97 -8.20
N LEU A 50 -28.86 42.63 -8.76
CA LEU A 50 -27.87 43.60 -9.19
C LEU A 50 -28.47 44.58 -10.20
N ASN A 51 -28.28 45.89 -9.98
CA ASN A 51 -28.69 46.91 -10.92
C ASN A 51 -27.92 46.81 -12.25
N ASN A 52 -28.60 46.46 -13.31
CA ASN A 52 -28.01 46.26 -14.64
C ASN A 52 -27.40 47.54 -15.28
N LYS A 53 -27.58 48.70 -14.64
CA LYS A 53 -27.04 50.01 -15.12
C LYS A 53 -25.63 50.27 -14.58
N ILE A 54 -25.16 49.53 -13.58
CA ILE A 54 -23.86 49.79 -12.95
C ILE A 54 -22.68 48.96 -13.47
N PRO A 55 -22.85 47.72 -14.00
CA PRO A 55 -21.72 47.00 -14.57
C PRO A 55 -21.03 47.80 -15.69
N GLY A 56 -19.70 47.88 -15.64
CA GLY A 56 -18.91 48.63 -16.62
C GLY A 56 -18.85 50.15 -16.40
N LYS A 57 -19.56 50.70 -15.43
CA LYS A 57 -19.52 52.14 -15.09
C LYS A 57 -18.35 52.47 -14.17
N SER A 58 -17.86 53.71 -14.25
CA SER A 58 -16.89 54.26 -13.31
C SER A 58 -17.51 54.51 -11.94
N ALA A 59 -16.69 54.61 -10.89
CA ALA A 59 -17.14 54.97 -9.55
C ALA A 59 -17.87 56.34 -9.53
N TYR A 60 -17.38 57.30 -10.31
CA TYR A 60 -18.01 58.61 -10.46
C TYR A 60 -19.40 58.52 -11.07
N GLU A 61 -19.57 57.77 -12.16
CA GLU A 61 -20.89 57.58 -12.80
C GLU A 61 -21.89 56.89 -11.86
N ILE A 62 -21.43 55.90 -11.06
CA ILE A 62 -22.28 55.23 -10.09
C ILE A 62 -22.67 56.15 -8.93
N ALA A 63 -21.73 56.96 -8.42
CA ALA A 63 -22.02 57.97 -7.42
C ALA A 63 -23.06 59.00 -7.93
N LYS A 64 -22.88 59.45 -9.16
CA LYS A 64 -23.84 60.35 -9.81
C LYS A 64 -25.23 59.72 -9.98
N LEU A 65 -25.27 58.43 -10.35
CA LEU A 65 -26.54 57.68 -10.43
C LEU A 65 -27.23 57.56 -9.07
N ALA A 66 -26.43 57.41 -8.00
CA ALA A 66 -26.90 57.35 -6.62
C ALA A 66 -27.25 58.74 -6.03
N GLY A 67 -26.93 59.83 -6.72
CA GLY A 67 -27.11 61.18 -6.19
C GLY A 67 -26.13 61.50 -5.05
N VAL A 68 -24.90 61.01 -5.17
CA VAL A 68 -23.78 61.27 -4.25
C VAL A 68 -22.69 62.05 -4.99
N GLU A 69 -22.25 63.15 -4.41
CA GLU A 69 -21.18 63.99 -4.98
C GLU A 69 -19.81 63.46 -4.57
N VAL A 70 -18.99 63.09 -5.55
CA VAL A 70 -17.61 62.63 -5.35
C VAL A 70 -16.66 63.29 -6.35
N PRO A 71 -15.34 63.35 -6.10
CA PRO A 71 -14.37 63.80 -7.09
C PRO A 71 -14.46 63.00 -8.38
N GLU A 72 -14.31 63.66 -9.53
CA GLU A 72 -14.40 63.01 -10.86
C GLU A 72 -13.38 61.89 -11.06
N ASN A 73 -12.22 62.03 -10.44
CA ASN A 73 -11.12 61.05 -10.49
C ASN A 73 -11.28 59.90 -9.47
N THR A 74 -12.43 59.77 -8.79
CA THR A 74 -12.69 58.67 -7.86
C THR A 74 -12.62 57.31 -8.57
N LYS A 75 -11.77 56.43 -8.06
CA LYS A 75 -11.55 55.09 -8.63
C LYS A 75 -12.50 54.05 -8.10
N ILE A 76 -12.77 54.06 -6.81
CA ILE A 76 -13.61 53.07 -6.11
C ILE A 76 -14.44 53.78 -5.05
N LEU A 77 -15.72 53.38 -4.93
CA LEU A 77 -16.58 53.79 -3.82
C LEU A 77 -16.47 52.71 -2.71
N ILE A 78 -16.18 53.09 -1.49
CA ILE A 78 -16.06 52.17 -0.38
C ILE A 78 -17.16 52.43 0.64
N GLY A 79 -17.96 51.39 0.92
CA GLY A 79 -18.90 51.36 2.02
C GLY A 79 -18.29 50.65 3.21
N GLU A 80 -18.14 51.38 4.34
CA GLU A 80 -17.79 50.76 5.64
C GLU A 80 -19.05 50.16 6.24
N VAL A 81 -19.14 48.83 6.22
CA VAL A 81 -20.31 48.06 6.66
C VAL A 81 -19.92 47.00 7.67
N GLU A 82 -20.87 46.60 8.50
CA GLU A 82 -20.62 45.64 9.59
C GLU A 82 -21.18 44.26 9.27
N SER A 83 -22.37 44.20 8.67
CA SER A 83 -23.05 42.96 8.34
C SER A 83 -22.47 42.31 7.08
N VAL A 84 -22.15 41.03 7.15
CA VAL A 84 -21.75 40.18 6.04
C VAL A 84 -22.91 39.34 5.49
N ASP A 85 -24.10 39.51 6.06
CA ASP A 85 -25.30 38.80 5.63
C ASP A 85 -25.81 39.38 4.27
N ILE A 86 -26.42 38.53 3.45
CA ILE A 86 -26.91 38.88 2.13
C ILE A 86 -28.01 39.96 2.15
N SER A 87 -28.59 40.25 3.30
CA SER A 87 -29.51 41.37 3.49
C SER A 87 -28.82 42.76 3.45
N GLU A 88 -27.47 42.78 3.54
CA GLU A 88 -26.66 43.99 3.33
C GLU A 88 -26.25 44.05 1.86
N GLU A 89 -26.66 45.10 1.15
CA GLU A 89 -26.41 45.25 -0.29
C GLU A 89 -24.92 45.28 -0.65
N PHE A 90 -24.04 45.75 0.23
CA PHE A 90 -22.58 45.70 0.04
C PHE A 90 -21.99 44.30 0.16
N ALA A 91 -22.73 43.33 0.69
CA ALA A 91 -22.29 41.93 0.75
C ALA A 91 -22.47 41.21 -0.61
N HIS A 92 -23.34 41.70 -1.48
CA HIS A 92 -23.59 41.12 -2.81
C HIS A 92 -22.40 41.28 -3.77
N GLU A 93 -22.37 40.47 -4.83
CA GLU A 93 -21.57 40.76 -6.02
C GLU A 93 -22.08 42.00 -6.71
N LYS A 94 -21.20 42.94 -7.03
CA LYS A 94 -21.56 44.24 -7.55
C LYS A 94 -21.09 44.49 -8.98
N LEU A 95 -20.15 43.70 -9.49
CA LEU A 95 -19.53 43.80 -10.84
C LEU A 95 -19.19 45.25 -11.25
N SER A 96 -18.81 46.07 -10.28
CA SER A 96 -18.62 47.51 -10.42
C SER A 96 -17.58 48.01 -9.40
N PRO A 97 -16.98 49.20 -9.57
CA PRO A 97 -16.00 49.76 -8.65
C PRO A 97 -16.65 50.24 -7.33
N VAL A 98 -17.39 49.35 -6.67
CA VAL A 98 -18.01 49.55 -5.37
C VAL A 98 -17.58 48.41 -4.46
N LEU A 99 -16.97 48.70 -3.31
CA LEU A 99 -16.36 47.74 -2.40
C LEU A 99 -16.98 47.83 -1.01
N GLY A 100 -17.35 46.70 -0.43
CA GLY A 100 -17.66 46.60 0.99
C GLY A 100 -16.37 46.45 1.81
N MET A 101 -16.20 47.29 2.86
CA MET A 101 -15.05 47.18 3.75
C MET A 101 -15.50 46.82 5.17
N TYR A 102 -14.95 45.74 5.68
CA TYR A 102 -15.30 45.13 6.96
C TYR A 102 -14.14 45.21 7.92
N ARG A 103 -14.43 45.42 9.22
CA ARG A 103 -13.43 45.42 10.29
C ARG A 103 -13.51 44.08 11.06
N ALA A 104 -12.36 43.51 11.41
CA ALA A 104 -12.27 42.30 12.21
C ALA A 104 -11.21 42.46 13.30
N LYS A 105 -11.48 41.94 14.51
CA LYS A 105 -10.55 42.04 15.66
C LYS A 105 -9.43 41.00 15.56
N THR A 106 -9.71 39.83 15.00
CA THR A 106 -8.76 38.72 14.90
C THR A 106 -8.73 38.16 13.48
N PHE A 107 -7.69 37.38 13.18
CA PHE A 107 -7.62 36.65 11.92
C PHE A 107 -8.81 35.69 11.73
N ASP A 108 -9.22 35.01 12.79
CA ASP A 108 -10.33 34.06 12.73
C ASP A 108 -11.67 34.76 12.45
N GLU A 109 -11.93 35.90 13.06
CA GLU A 109 -13.10 36.72 12.73
C GLU A 109 -13.06 37.23 11.28
N ALA A 110 -11.86 37.60 10.79
CA ALA A 110 -11.70 38.03 9.40
C ALA A 110 -11.98 36.88 8.42
N LEU A 111 -11.51 35.67 8.75
CA LEU A 111 -11.73 34.48 7.97
C LEU A 111 -13.21 34.09 7.92
N GLU A 112 -13.89 34.07 9.07
CA GLU A 112 -15.34 33.80 9.18
C GLU A 112 -16.17 34.78 8.34
N LYS A 113 -15.85 36.08 8.39
CA LYS A 113 -16.50 37.10 7.56
C LYS A 113 -16.26 36.84 6.07
N ALA A 114 -15.02 36.51 5.68
CA ALA A 114 -14.69 36.24 4.28
C ALA A 114 -15.39 34.96 3.78
N GLU A 115 -15.45 33.90 4.59
CA GLU A 115 -16.15 32.66 4.26
C GLU A 115 -17.66 32.93 4.06
N ARG A 116 -18.28 33.70 4.94
CA ARG A 116 -19.70 34.07 4.83
C ARG A 116 -19.98 34.86 3.56
N LEU A 117 -19.15 35.86 3.24
CA LEU A 117 -19.27 36.65 2.01
C LEU A 117 -19.13 35.79 0.75
N VAL A 118 -18.25 34.80 0.74
CA VAL A 118 -18.10 33.85 -0.37
C VAL A 118 -19.32 32.94 -0.48
N ALA A 119 -19.85 32.47 0.66
CA ALA A 119 -21.03 31.60 0.68
C ALA A 119 -22.26 32.28 0.07
N ASP A 120 -22.49 33.52 0.42
CA ASP A 120 -23.65 34.30 -0.06
C ASP A 120 -23.41 34.90 -1.44
N GLY A 121 -22.16 35.24 -1.80
CA GLY A 121 -21.76 35.77 -3.09
C GLY A 121 -21.57 34.74 -4.19
N GLY A 122 -21.58 33.44 -3.83
CA GLY A 122 -21.35 32.33 -4.75
C GLY A 122 -19.98 31.67 -4.59
N TYR A 123 -20.02 30.37 -4.35
CA TYR A 123 -18.82 29.54 -4.18
C TYR A 123 -18.00 29.38 -5.48
N GLY A 124 -16.73 29.06 -5.29
CA GLY A 124 -15.86 28.50 -6.34
C GLY A 124 -14.99 29.49 -7.07
N HIS A 125 -15.19 30.81 -6.94
CA HIS A 125 -14.46 31.75 -7.78
C HIS A 125 -13.01 32.00 -7.30
N THR A 126 -12.75 33.04 -6.52
CA THR A 126 -11.38 33.47 -6.14
C THR A 126 -11.39 34.17 -4.78
N ALA A 127 -10.41 33.88 -3.96
CA ALA A 127 -10.13 34.56 -2.70
C ALA A 127 -8.67 35.00 -2.63
N SER A 128 -8.39 36.15 -2.03
CA SER A 128 -7.04 36.70 -1.83
C SER A 128 -6.77 36.92 -0.35
N LEU A 129 -5.59 36.50 0.12
CA LEU A 129 -5.11 36.75 1.46
C LEU A 129 -3.83 37.58 1.40
N TYR A 130 -3.80 38.69 2.13
CA TYR A 130 -2.60 39.52 2.32
C TYR A 130 -2.05 39.25 3.71
N VAL A 131 -0.88 38.63 3.76
CA VAL A 131 -0.25 38.15 5.00
C VAL A 131 1.26 38.03 4.82
N HIS A 132 2.02 38.08 5.91
CA HIS A 132 3.45 37.81 5.81
C HIS A 132 3.69 36.36 5.33
N PRO A 133 4.57 36.11 4.33
CA PRO A 133 4.76 34.78 3.74
C PRO A 133 5.18 33.68 4.72
N ALA A 134 5.80 34.04 5.85
CA ALA A 134 6.18 33.07 6.90
C ALA A 134 4.99 32.60 7.77
N GLU A 135 3.83 33.21 7.67
CA GLU A 135 2.61 32.82 8.41
C GLU A 135 1.90 31.66 7.73
N THR A 136 2.61 30.54 7.58
CA THR A 136 2.14 29.36 6.84
C THR A 136 0.87 28.74 7.43
N GLU A 137 0.69 28.77 8.74
CA GLU A 137 -0.52 28.31 9.42
C GLU A 137 -1.76 29.13 9.02
N LYS A 138 -1.65 30.46 8.95
CA LYS A 138 -2.75 31.32 8.51
C LYS A 138 -3.06 31.11 7.03
N ILE A 139 -2.03 30.86 6.20
CA ILE A 139 -2.20 30.56 4.79
C ILE A 139 -2.95 29.23 4.62
N ALA A 140 -2.53 28.19 5.33
CA ALA A 140 -3.18 26.88 5.30
C ALA A 140 -4.63 26.94 5.77
N LYS A 141 -4.88 27.59 6.91
CA LYS A 141 -6.22 27.76 7.48
C LYS A 141 -7.16 28.53 6.54
N HIS A 142 -6.67 29.59 5.88
CA HIS A 142 -7.44 30.32 4.87
C HIS A 142 -7.74 29.44 3.66
N ALA A 143 -6.76 28.68 3.16
CA ALA A 143 -6.94 27.83 2.00
C ALA A 143 -7.95 26.70 2.25
N GLU A 144 -7.98 26.15 3.47
CA GLU A 144 -8.94 25.12 3.87
C GLU A 144 -10.36 25.65 4.01
N ALA A 145 -10.54 26.81 4.65
CA ALA A 145 -11.85 27.40 4.90
C ALA A 145 -12.52 27.93 3.61
N MET A 146 -11.74 28.54 2.72
CA MET A 146 -12.31 29.23 1.55
C MET A 146 -12.72 28.26 0.45
N LYS A 147 -14.01 28.11 0.20
CA LYS A 147 -14.57 27.29 -0.90
C LYS A 147 -14.46 27.98 -2.25
N THR A 148 -13.22 28.25 -2.67
CA THR A 148 -12.89 28.87 -3.97
C THR A 148 -11.80 28.08 -4.69
N CYS A 149 -11.85 28.02 -6.01
CA CYS A 149 -10.88 27.29 -6.83
C CYS A 149 -9.52 27.99 -6.96
N ARG A 150 -9.46 29.26 -6.63
CA ARG A 150 -8.24 30.06 -6.67
C ARG A 150 -8.02 30.75 -5.33
N ILE A 151 -6.96 30.37 -4.66
CA ILE A 151 -6.47 31.03 -3.46
C ILE A 151 -5.19 31.78 -3.81
N LEU A 152 -5.22 33.09 -3.64
CA LEU A 152 -4.12 33.98 -4.01
C LEU A 152 -3.49 34.56 -2.74
N ILE A 153 -2.17 34.54 -2.66
CA ILE A 153 -1.43 35.11 -1.54
C ILE A 153 -0.71 36.36 -1.99
N ASN A 154 -0.93 37.48 -1.29
CA ASN A 154 -0.30 38.78 -1.56
C ASN A 154 -0.46 39.25 -3.01
N THR A 155 -1.58 38.93 -3.63
CA THR A 155 -1.86 39.22 -5.04
C THR A 155 -3.30 39.68 -5.19
N PRO A 156 -3.56 40.75 -5.97
CA PRO A 156 -4.91 41.17 -6.26
C PRO A 156 -5.74 40.08 -6.94
N SER A 157 -6.97 39.93 -6.51
CA SER A 157 -7.86 38.85 -6.97
C SER A 157 -8.07 38.91 -8.48
N SER A 158 -8.33 40.09 -9.04
CA SER A 158 -8.55 40.29 -10.47
C SER A 158 -7.31 39.95 -11.31
N HIS A 159 -6.14 40.37 -10.88
CA HIS A 159 -4.88 40.12 -11.59
C HIS A 159 -4.43 38.65 -11.46
N GLY A 160 -4.37 38.15 -10.26
CA GLY A 160 -3.94 36.78 -10.02
C GLY A 160 -4.94 35.74 -10.53
N GLY A 161 -6.25 36.02 -10.44
CA GLY A 161 -7.28 35.08 -10.89
C GLY A 161 -7.24 34.77 -12.37
N ILE A 162 -6.94 35.75 -13.22
CA ILE A 162 -6.78 35.52 -14.67
C ILE A 162 -5.48 34.81 -15.04
N GLY A 163 -4.52 34.71 -14.10
CA GLY A 163 -3.25 34.05 -14.31
C GLY A 163 -2.26 34.81 -15.20
N ASP A 164 -1.03 34.35 -15.26
CA ASP A 164 -0.02 34.79 -16.22
C ASP A 164 1.00 33.66 -16.49
N LEU A 165 1.90 33.92 -17.45
CA LEU A 165 2.92 32.94 -17.83
C LEU A 165 4.22 33.02 -17.01
N TYR A 166 4.37 34.05 -16.18
CA TYR A 166 5.66 34.37 -15.57
C TYR A 166 5.69 34.21 -14.05
N ASN A 167 4.63 34.62 -13.36
CA ASN A 167 4.63 34.73 -11.90
C ASN A 167 3.70 33.72 -11.20
N PHE A 168 2.76 33.11 -11.90
CA PHE A 168 1.78 32.21 -11.33
C PHE A 168 1.75 30.84 -12.02
N LYS A 169 1.42 29.80 -11.27
CA LYS A 169 1.08 28.49 -11.84
C LYS A 169 -0.32 28.45 -12.50
N LEU A 170 -1.04 29.57 -12.50
CA LEU A 170 -2.35 29.67 -13.12
C LEU A 170 -2.18 30.09 -14.58
N ALA A 171 -2.65 29.25 -15.49
CA ALA A 171 -2.65 29.58 -16.92
C ALA A 171 -3.49 30.83 -17.19
N PRO A 172 -3.05 31.73 -18.07
CA PRO A 172 -3.82 32.94 -18.39
C PRO A 172 -5.14 32.59 -19.08
N SER A 173 -6.25 33.11 -18.53
CA SER A 173 -7.59 32.90 -19.06
C SER A 173 -8.56 33.99 -18.56
N LEU A 174 -9.52 34.32 -19.38
CA LEU A 174 -10.67 35.11 -18.99
C LEU A 174 -11.91 34.26 -18.67
N THR A 175 -11.80 32.94 -18.86
CA THR A 175 -12.84 31.98 -18.49
C THR A 175 -12.35 31.18 -17.30
N LEU A 176 -12.92 31.44 -16.13
CA LEU A 176 -12.48 30.91 -14.86
C LEU A 176 -13.46 29.86 -14.37
N GLY A 177 -13.03 28.60 -14.34
CA GLY A 177 -13.82 27.50 -13.77
C GLY A 177 -13.99 27.68 -12.26
N CYS A 178 -15.17 27.41 -11.73
CA CYS A 178 -15.50 27.51 -10.32
C CYS A 178 -15.73 26.14 -9.64
N GLY A 179 -15.44 25.05 -10.35
CA GLY A 179 -15.54 23.67 -9.85
C GLY A 179 -16.96 23.28 -9.41
N SER A 180 -17.06 22.21 -8.67
CA SER A 180 -18.33 21.71 -8.12
C SER A 180 -18.99 22.71 -7.17
N TRP A 181 -18.23 23.49 -6.44
CA TRP A 181 -18.76 24.55 -5.57
C TRP A 181 -19.54 25.62 -6.36
N GLY A 182 -19.05 26.01 -7.55
CA GLY A 182 -19.71 26.96 -8.43
C GLY A 182 -20.62 26.32 -9.50
N GLY A 183 -20.95 25.03 -9.37
CA GLY A 183 -21.79 24.31 -10.34
C GLY A 183 -21.13 24.09 -11.71
N ASN A 184 -19.80 24.09 -11.77
CA ASN A 184 -19.05 23.92 -13.03
C ASN A 184 -18.32 22.54 -13.05
N SER A 185 -18.06 22.04 -14.26
CA SER A 185 -17.25 20.85 -14.49
C SER A 185 -15.74 21.12 -14.44
N VAL A 186 -15.32 22.38 -14.45
CA VAL A 186 -13.91 22.81 -14.49
C VAL A 186 -13.60 23.65 -13.25
N SER A 187 -12.54 23.30 -12.53
CA SER A 187 -12.06 24.00 -11.33
C SER A 187 -10.80 24.86 -11.57
N GLU A 188 -10.39 25.02 -12.81
CA GLU A 188 -9.17 25.74 -13.20
C GLU A 188 -9.43 26.79 -14.27
N ASN A 189 -8.39 27.55 -14.63
CA ASN A 189 -8.47 28.52 -15.73
C ASN A 189 -8.64 27.78 -17.06
N VAL A 190 -9.72 28.07 -17.79
CA VAL A 190 -10.05 27.35 -19.02
C VAL A 190 -9.08 27.74 -20.13
N GLY A 191 -8.45 26.77 -20.74
CA GLY A 191 -7.50 26.92 -21.83
C GLY A 191 -7.76 25.93 -22.96
N VAL A 192 -6.85 25.86 -23.91
CA VAL A 192 -6.97 25.02 -25.13
C VAL A 192 -7.24 23.55 -24.79
N LYS A 193 -6.65 23.03 -23.73
CA LYS A 193 -6.87 21.63 -23.29
C LYS A 193 -8.34 21.27 -23.00
N HIS A 194 -9.18 22.26 -22.68
CA HIS A 194 -10.60 22.05 -22.43
C HIS A 194 -11.46 22.07 -23.71
N LEU A 195 -10.86 22.45 -24.84
CA LEU A 195 -11.50 22.49 -26.15
C LEU A 195 -11.19 21.26 -27.01
N ILE A 196 -10.31 20.38 -26.51
CA ILE A 196 -9.91 19.17 -27.22
C ILE A 196 -10.40 17.93 -26.46
N ASN A 197 -10.73 16.89 -27.21
CA ASN A 197 -11.02 15.58 -26.64
C ASN A 197 -9.71 14.82 -26.46
N ILE A 198 -9.33 14.58 -25.22
CA ILE A 198 -8.17 13.73 -24.88
C ILE A 198 -8.64 12.28 -24.90
N LYS A 199 -8.01 11.47 -25.76
CA LYS A 199 -8.22 10.03 -25.77
C LYS A 199 -7.08 9.36 -25.04
N THR A 200 -7.40 8.54 -24.07
CA THR A 200 -6.43 7.70 -23.38
C THR A 200 -6.40 6.35 -24.06
N VAL A 201 -5.23 5.95 -24.54
CA VAL A 201 -4.97 4.58 -24.99
C VAL A 201 -4.32 3.85 -23.83
N ALA A 202 -5.05 2.92 -23.27
CA ALA A 202 -4.57 2.08 -22.16
C ALA A 202 -4.32 0.67 -22.68
N GLU A 203 -3.08 0.22 -22.63
CA GLU A 203 -2.69 -1.13 -22.95
C GLU A 203 -2.34 -1.88 -21.67
N ARG A 204 -2.88 -3.08 -21.52
CA ARG A 204 -2.52 -3.97 -20.43
C ARG A 204 -1.18 -4.61 -20.70
N ARG A 205 -0.23 -4.49 -19.80
CA ARG A 205 1.09 -5.12 -19.91
C ARG A 205 1.01 -6.60 -19.54
N GLU A 206 0.51 -7.43 -20.45
CA GLU A 206 0.30 -8.87 -20.20
C GLU A 206 1.54 -9.71 -20.45
N ASN A 207 2.40 -9.28 -21.35
CA ASN A 207 3.53 -10.07 -21.86
C ASN A 207 4.85 -9.83 -21.12
N MET A 208 4.84 -9.11 -19.99
CA MET A 208 6.05 -8.87 -19.20
C MET A 208 6.17 -9.95 -18.11
N LEU A 209 6.42 -11.18 -18.54
CA LEU A 209 6.71 -12.29 -17.64
C LEU A 209 8.22 -12.47 -17.52
N TRP A 210 8.69 -12.65 -16.31
CA TRP A 210 10.07 -12.98 -16.02
C TRP A 210 10.12 -13.84 -14.75
N PHE A 211 11.21 -14.59 -14.61
CA PHE A 211 11.46 -15.47 -13.49
C PHE A 211 12.68 -14.95 -12.72
N ARG A 212 12.56 -14.80 -11.40
CA ARG A 212 13.65 -14.31 -10.56
C ARG A 212 13.82 -15.20 -9.34
N THR A 213 15.09 -15.47 -9.02
CA THR A 213 15.53 -16.22 -7.82
C THR A 213 16.71 -15.49 -7.21
N PRO A 214 17.20 -15.88 -6.03
CA PRO A 214 18.49 -15.42 -5.52
C PRO A 214 19.59 -15.62 -6.56
N ASP A 215 20.58 -14.74 -6.55
CA ASP A 215 21.72 -14.82 -7.46
C ASP A 215 22.48 -16.14 -7.29
N LYS A 216 22.53 -16.67 -6.05
CA LYS A 216 23.15 -17.94 -5.73
C LYS A 216 22.36 -18.71 -4.68
N VAL A 217 22.26 -20.02 -4.88
CA VAL A 217 21.73 -20.96 -3.91
C VAL A 217 22.78 -22.05 -3.67
N TYR A 218 23.39 -22.00 -2.50
CA TYR A 218 24.25 -23.09 -2.02
C TYR A 218 23.37 -24.17 -1.40
N PHE A 219 23.61 -25.40 -1.73
CA PHE A 219 22.84 -26.53 -1.22
C PHE A 219 23.75 -27.73 -1.02
N LYS A 220 23.41 -28.61 -0.12
CA LYS A 220 24.10 -29.84 0.29
C LYS A 220 24.64 -29.74 1.70
N LYS A 221 24.71 -30.88 2.35
CA LYS A 221 25.30 -31.01 3.68
C LYS A 221 26.72 -30.43 3.74
N GLY A 222 26.97 -29.52 4.70
CA GLY A 222 28.27 -28.89 4.89
C GLY A 222 28.61 -27.78 3.90
N CYS A 223 27.64 -27.23 3.17
CA CYS A 223 27.90 -26.13 2.22
C CYS A 223 28.06 -24.77 2.88
N MET A 224 27.58 -24.57 4.12
CA MET A 224 27.59 -23.27 4.78
C MET A 224 28.99 -22.64 4.91
N PRO A 225 30.05 -23.34 5.39
CA PRO A 225 31.38 -22.73 5.45
C PRO A 225 31.93 -22.31 4.07
N VAL A 226 31.64 -23.11 3.02
CA VAL A 226 32.06 -22.82 1.63
C VAL A 226 31.32 -21.59 1.10
N ALA A 227 30.02 -21.46 1.36
CA ALA A 227 29.24 -20.30 0.95
C ALA A 227 29.70 -19.01 1.67
N LEU A 228 29.99 -19.09 2.96
CA LEU A 228 30.47 -17.95 3.75
C LEU A 228 31.87 -17.51 3.35
N ASP A 229 32.73 -18.41 2.83
CA ASP A 229 34.03 -18.03 2.25
C ASP A 229 33.89 -16.96 1.15
N GLU A 230 32.80 -16.98 0.41
CA GLU A 230 32.57 -16.00 -0.65
C GLU A 230 32.43 -14.57 -0.11
N LEU A 231 31.86 -14.41 1.10
CA LEU A 231 31.71 -13.08 1.70
C LEU A 231 33.05 -12.35 1.88
N GLY A 232 34.06 -13.07 2.36
CA GLY A 232 35.40 -12.50 2.56
C GLY A 232 36.25 -12.49 1.29
N ASN A 233 36.33 -13.64 0.60
CA ASN A 233 37.32 -13.87 -0.45
C ASN A 233 36.89 -13.32 -1.82
N VAL A 234 35.59 -13.21 -2.09
CA VAL A 234 35.05 -12.76 -3.38
C VAL A 234 34.35 -11.41 -3.25
N LEU A 235 33.46 -11.27 -2.26
CA LEU A 235 32.67 -10.06 -2.08
C LEU A 235 33.34 -9.00 -1.20
N HIS A 236 34.46 -9.37 -0.56
CA HIS A 236 35.29 -8.51 0.30
C HIS A 236 34.50 -7.79 1.40
N LYS A 237 33.48 -8.45 1.96
CA LYS A 237 32.65 -7.93 3.04
C LYS A 237 33.46 -7.80 4.33
N LYS A 238 33.06 -6.84 5.19
CA LYS A 238 33.81 -6.48 6.39
C LYS A 238 33.01 -6.57 7.67
N LYS A 239 31.68 -6.38 7.62
CA LYS A 239 30.83 -6.33 8.80
C LYS A 239 29.54 -7.11 8.56
N ALA A 240 29.34 -8.19 9.28
CA ALA A 240 28.16 -9.03 9.19
C ALA A 240 27.23 -8.84 10.41
N PHE A 241 25.95 -8.60 10.15
CA PHE A 241 24.90 -8.54 11.16
C PHE A 241 24.05 -9.80 11.08
N ILE A 242 24.08 -10.64 12.11
CA ILE A 242 23.34 -11.89 12.15
C ILE A 242 21.99 -11.65 12.82
N VAL A 243 20.89 -12.12 12.19
CA VAL A 243 19.54 -12.04 12.72
C VAL A 243 19.00 -13.45 12.94
N THR A 244 18.55 -13.75 14.16
CA THR A 244 18.04 -15.07 14.52
C THR A 244 17.08 -14.99 15.72
N ASP A 245 16.56 -16.12 16.17
CA ASP A 245 15.78 -16.23 17.39
C ASP A 245 16.63 -16.70 18.60
N SER A 246 16.05 -16.53 19.79
CA SER A 246 16.75 -16.85 21.05
C SER A 246 17.00 -18.34 21.25
N PHE A 247 16.20 -19.22 20.63
CA PHE A 247 16.38 -20.66 20.71
C PHE A 247 17.63 -21.10 19.92
N LEU A 248 17.73 -20.65 18.66
CA LEU A 248 18.86 -20.99 17.80
C LEU A 248 20.18 -20.43 18.36
N TYR A 249 20.15 -19.18 18.87
CA TYR A 249 21.32 -18.59 19.51
C TYR A 249 21.80 -19.39 20.72
N LYS A 250 20.90 -19.69 21.67
CA LYS A 250 21.23 -20.43 22.90
C LYS A 250 21.66 -21.87 22.66
N ASN A 251 21.21 -22.49 21.56
CA ASN A 251 21.55 -23.88 21.21
C ASN A 251 22.76 -23.98 20.25
N GLY A 252 23.49 -22.87 20.02
CA GLY A 252 24.77 -22.87 19.34
C GLY A 252 24.72 -22.94 17.82
N TYR A 253 23.56 -22.68 17.18
CA TYR A 253 23.45 -22.65 15.71
C TYR A 253 24.19 -21.50 15.08
N VAL A 254 24.38 -20.40 15.80
CA VAL A 254 25.10 -19.21 15.32
C VAL A 254 26.61 -19.41 15.36
N ALA A 255 27.12 -20.19 16.31
CA ALA A 255 28.56 -20.36 16.56
C ALA A 255 29.38 -20.77 15.32
N PRO A 256 28.95 -21.72 14.45
CA PRO A 256 29.69 -22.05 13.24
C PRO A 256 29.78 -20.88 12.24
N ILE A 257 28.78 -19.98 12.20
CA ILE A 257 28.79 -18.78 11.38
C ILE A 257 29.78 -17.77 11.94
N GLU A 258 29.72 -17.48 13.25
CA GLU A 258 30.62 -16.57 13.94
C GLU A 258 32.09 -17.02 13.79
N GLN A 259 32.35 -18.31 14.04
CA GLN A 259 33.69 -18.88 13.84
C GLN A 259 34.20 -18.65 12.42
N LYS A 260 33.34 -18.87 11.41
CA LYS A 260 33.72 -18.70 10.00
C LYS A 260 33.99 -17.24 9.65
N LEU A 261 33.18 -16.32 10.19
CA LEU A 261 33.39 -14.88 10.03
C LEU A 261 34.69 -14.41 10.68
N ASP A 262 35.04 -14.95 11.86
CA ASP A 262 36.32 -14.69 12.53
C ASP A 262 37.52 -15.16 11.69
N GLU A 263 37.44 -16.38 11.12
CA GLU A 263 38.45 -16.91 10.21
C GLU A 263 38.67 -16.00 8.99
N LEU A 264 37.61 -15.36 8.51
CA LEU A 264 37.64 -14.44 7.37
C LEU A 264 38.01 -12.99 7.75
N GLY A 265 38.15 -12.70 9.04
CA GLY A 265 38.41 -11.36 9.55
C GLY A 265 37.25 -10.39 9.34
N ILE A 266 36.01 -10.90 9.28
CA ILE A 266 34.77 -10.14 9.15
C ILE A 266 34.25 -9.86 10.56
N GLN A 267 34.14 -8.58 10.93
CA GLN A 267 33.52 -8.19 12.20
C GLN A 267 32.05 -8.61 12.19
N HIS A 268 31.53 -9.10 13.30
CA HIS A 268 30.14 -9.53 13.38
C HIS A 268 29.48 -9.18 14.71
N THR A 269 28.17 -9.12 14.69
CA THR A 269 27.29 -9.03 15.86
C THR A 269 26.01 -9.78 15.58
N CYS A 270 25.28 -10.16 16.63
CA CYS A 270 24.08 -10.98 16.50
C CYS A 270 22.90 -10.37 17.25
N PHE A 271 21.81 -10.16 16.53
CA PHE A 271 20.49 -9.87 17.07
C PHE A 271 19.69 -11.18 17.16
N PHE A 272 19.34 -11.62 18.36
CA PHE A 272 18.72 -12.92 18.62
C PHE A 272 17.36 -12.82 19.33
N GLU A 273 16.71 -11.67 19.25
CA GLU A 273 15.44 -11.42 19.94
C GLU A 273 14.21 -11.59 19.03
N VAL A 274 14.36 -12.22 17.86
CA VAL A 274 13.21 -12.45 16.98
C VAL A 274 12.26 -13.47 17.61
N ALA A 275 11.00 -13.06 17.78
CA ALA A 275 9.93 -13.94 18.26
C ALA A 275 9.21 -14.64 17.09
N PRO A 276 8.52 -15.76 17.32
CA PRO A 276 7.50 -16.25 16.40
C PRO A 276 6.47 -15.15 16.11
N ASP A 277 6.03 -14.98 14.86
CA ASP A 277 5.20 -13.86 14.43
C ASP A 277 5.87 -12.50 14.73
N PRO A 278 6.93 -12.15 13.98
CA PRO A 278 7.78 -11.02 14.31
C PRO A 278 7.03 -9.69 14.22
N THR A 279 7.37 -8.78 15.13
CA THR A 279 6.73 -7.46 15.20
C THR A 279 7.61 -6.36 14.61
N LEU A 280 6.95 -5.29 14.13
CA LEU A 280 7.63 -4.09 13.64
C LEU A 280 8.55 -3.50 14.72
N GLN A 281 8.07 -3.46 15.96
CA GLN A 281 8.84 -2.99 17.12
C GLN A 281 10.08 -3.84 17.42
N CYS A 282 10.01 -5.16 17.13
CA CYS A 282 11.18 -6.02 17.18
C CYS A 282 12.19 -5.69 16.07
N ALA A 283 11.69 -5.44 14.86
CA ALA A 283 12.53 -5.04 13.73
C ALA A 283 13.22 -3.69 13.98
N GLU A 284 12.52 -2.70 14.53
CA GLU A 284 13.07 -1.39 14.90
C GLU A 284 14.27 -1.51 15.85
N LYS A 285 14.17 -2.35 16.89
CA LYS A 285 15.30 -2.62 17.80
C LYS A 285 16.52 -3.20 17.08
N GLY A 286 16.30 -4.12 16.15
CA GLY A 286 17.36 -4.67 15.33
C GLY A 286 18.01 -3.63 14.42
N VAL A 287 17.20 -2.77 13.82
CA VAL A 287 17.68 -1.66 12.95
C VAL A 287 18.50 -0.66 13.73
N ASP A 288 18.15 -0.33 14.97
CA ASP A 288 18.94 0.58 15.81
C ASP A 288 20.34 0.01 16.08
N GLN A 289 20.42 -1.32 16.30
CA GLN A 289 21.72 -1.99 16.41
C GLN A 289 22.46 -2.01 15.06
N MET A 290 21.77 -2.23 13.93
CA MET A 290 22.37 -2.14 12.59
C MET A 290 22.95 -0.75 12.32
N ARG A 291 22.21 0.32 12.65
CA ARG A 291 22.68 1.69 12.46
C ARG A 291 23.95 2.00 13.27
N ALA A 292 24.05 1.45 14.47
CA ALA A 292 25.23 1.61 15.31
C ALA A 292 26.43 0.76 14.82
N PHE A 293 26.18 -0.40 14.24
CA PHE A 293 27.21 -1.31 13.77
C PHE A 293 27.61 -1.06 12.31
N GLU A 294 26.71 -0.54 11.48
CA GLU A 294 26.90 -0.26 10.04
C GLU A 294 27.34 -1.51 9.24
N PRO A 295 26.53 -2.59 9.19
CA PRO A 295 26.87 -3.79 8.45
C PRO A 295 26.85 -3.57 6.93
N ASP A 296 27.74 -4.26 6.22
CA ASP A 296 27.71 -4.44 4.77
C ASP A 296 27.16 -5.81 4.35
N THR A 297 26.80 -6.64 5.32
CA THR A 297 26.19 -7.96 5.13
C THR A 297 25.17 -8.24 6.24
N ILE A 298 24.01 -8.75 5.87
CA ILE A 298 22.99 -9.24 6.81
C ILE A 298 22.87 -10.75 6.60
N ILE A 299 22.95 -11.53 7.68
CA ILE A 299 22.81 -12.99 7.67
C ILE A 299 21.58 -13.36 8.47
N ALA A 300 20.51 -13.79 7.82
CA ALA A 300 19.30 -14.30 8.45
C ALA A 300 19.42 -15.81 8.68
N LEU A 301 19.47 -16.24 9.93
CA LEU A 301 19.51 -17.66 10.31
C LEU A 301 18.20 -18.04 10.99
N GLY A 302 17.41 -18.94 10.42
CA GLY A 302 16.19 -19.42 11.08
C GLY A 302 15.12 -19.94 10.16
N GLY A 303 13.89 -19.98 10.66
CA GLY A 303 12.68 -20.22 9.88
C GLY A 303 12.14 -18.93 9.25
N GLY A 304 10.91 -18.96 8.74
CA GLY A 304 10.24 -17.80 8.11
C GLY A 304 10.29 -16.54 8.97
N SER A 305 9.94 -16.64 10.26
CA SER A 305 9.92 -15.48 11.17
C SER A 305 11.25 -14.72 11.26
N ALA A 306 12.37 -15.45 11.39
CA ALA A 306 13.69 -14.82 11.46
C ALA A 306 14.08 -14.17 10.13
N MET A 307 13.75 -14.81 9.00
CA MET A 307 14.03 -14.28 7.67
C MET A 307 13.15 -13.07 7.35
N ASP A 308 11.86 -13.11 7.68
CA ASP A 308 10.93 -12.02 7.45
C ASP A 308 11.32 -10.80 8.29
N ALA A 309 11.64 -10.98 9.58
CA ALA A 309 12.17 -9.91 10.42
C ALA A 309 13.46 -9.30 9.83
N ALA A 310 14.39 -10.15 9.38
CA ALA A 310 15.64 -9.70 8.78
C ALA A 310 15.44 -8.91 7.48
N LYS A 311 14.50 -9.34 6.61
CA LYS A 311 14.13 -8.62 5.39
C LYS A 311 13.55 -7.24 5.68
N ILE A 312 12.67 -7.15 6.68
CA ILE A 312 12.11 -5.88 7.13
C ILE A 312 13.20 -4.98 7.74
N MET A 313 14.07 -5.55 8.59
CA MET A 313 15.23 -4.81 9.11
C MET A 313 16.13 -4.29 7.98
N TRP A 314 16.33 -5.09 6.94
CA TRP A 314 17.10 -4.70 5.77
C TRP A 314 16.49 -3.47 5.06
N VAL A 315 15.16 -3.48 4.81
CA VAL A 315 14.45 -2.33 4.23
C VAL A 315 14.63 -1.09 5.10
N MET A 316 14.35 -1.19 6.40
CA MET A 316 14.42 -0.05 7.33
C MET A 316 15.85 0.49 7.52
N TYR A 317 16.85 -0.38 7.33
CA TYR A 317 18.25 0.01 7.39
C TYR A 317 18.70 0.76 6.13
N GLU A 318 18.33 0.27 4.95
CA GLU A 318 18.71 0.89 3.69
C GLU A 318 17.82 2.10 3.34
N HIS A 319 16.54 2.03 3.64
CA HIS A 319 15.48 2.97 3.25
C HIS A 319 14.61 3.37 4.44
N PRO A 320 15.14 4.18 5.37
CA PRO A 320 14.39 4.63 6.55
C PRO A 320 13.16 5.51 6.19
N GLU A 321 13.11 6.01 4.96
CA GLU A 321 12.00 6.79 4.41
C GLU A 321 10.84 5.94 3.87
N ALA A 322 11.00 4.61 3.78
CA ALA A 322 9.99 3.74 3.18
C ALA A 322 8.75 3.62 4.07
N ASP A 323 7.58 3.82 3.48
CA ASP A 323 6.29 3.70 4.14
C ASP A 323 5.72 2.28 4.00
N PHE A 324 5.28 1.68 5.11
CA PHE A 324 4.77 0.32 5.14
C PHE A 324 3.39 0.18 4.46
N GLU A 325 2.52 1.20 4.54
CA GLU A 325 1.21 1.17 3.86
C GLU A 325 1.39 1.15 2.35
N ASP A 326 2.32 1.96 1.84
CA ASP A 326 2.66 1.99 0.43
C ASP A 326 3.27 0.65 -0.04
N MET A 327 4.18 0.07 0.75
CA MET A 327 4.81 -1.21 0.44
C MET A 327 3.85 -2.39 0.50
N ALA A 328 2.85 -2.34 1.39
CA ALA A 328 1.82 -3.38 1.56
C ALA A 328 0.63 -3.22 0.60
N MET A 329 0.65 -2.22 -0.29
CA MET A 329 -0.42 -2.00 -1.26
C MET A 329 -0.67 -3.24 -2.11
N ASP A 330 -1.93 -3.66 -2.20
CA ASP A 330 -2.35 -4.80 -2.99
C ASP A 330 -2.01 -4.66 -4.48
N PHE A 331 -1.75 -5.77 -5.13
CA PHE A 331 -1.43 -5.85 -6.56
C PHE A 331 -2.07 -7.10 -7.19
N MET A 332 -2.32 -7.06 -8.49
CA MET A 332 -2.77 -8.22 -9.25
C MET A 332 -1.58 -9.10 -9.69
N ASP A 333 -0.49 -8.49 -10.06
CA ASP A 333 0.77 -9.12 -10.42
C ASP A 333 1.91 -8.26 -9.86
N ILE A 334 2.71 -8.82 -8.98
CA ILE A 334 3.84 -8.14 -8.32
C ILE A 334 4.79 -7.47 -9.32
N ARG A 335 4.90 -7.99 -10.55
CA ARG A 335 5.73 -7.44 -11.63
C ARG A 335 5.14 -6.18 -12.29
N LYS A 336 3.91 -5.83 -11.97
CA LYS A 336 3.12 -4.77 -12.62
C LYS A 336 2.48 -3.80 -11.62
N ARG A 337 2.95 -3.78 -10.38
CA ARG A 337 2.38 -2.94 -9.34
C ARG A 337 2.60 -1.45 -9.61
N VAL A 338 1.74 -0.61 -9.05
CA VAL A 338 1.80 0.85 -9.19
C VAL A 338 2.91 1.44 -8.32
N PHE A 339 3.04 0.95 -7.09
CA PHE A 339 4.10 1.37 -6.17
C PHE A 339 5.47 0.92 -6.68
N THR A 340 6.45 1.79 -6.65
CA THR A 340 7.84 1.46 -6.95
C THR A 340 8.57 1.18 -5.65
N PHE A 341 8.88 -0.09 -5.41
CA PHE A 341 9.64 -0.50 -4.25
C PHE A 341 11.08 0.05 -4.32
N PRO A 342 11.67 0.50 -3.20
CA PRO A 342 13.04 0.97 -3.19
C PRO A 342 14.01 -0.15 -3.59
N LYS A 343 15.10 0.22 -4.25
CA LYS A 343 16.11 -0.74 -4.67
C LYS A 343 16.93 -1.20 -3.47
N MET A 344 17.02 -2.52 -3.28
CA MET A 344 17.72 -3.12 -2.16
C MET A 344 19.14 -3.60 -2.53
N GLY A 345 19.98 -3.77 -1.51
CA GLY A 345 21.32 -4.35 -1.64
C GLY A 345 22.45 -3.35 -1.93
N GLU A 346 22.17 -2.06 -1.80
CA GLU A 346 23.20 -1.02 -1.99
C GLU A 346 24.10 -0.86 -0.76
N LYS A 347 23.55 -0.99 0.45
CA LYS A 347 24.31 -0.91 1.70
C LYS A 347 24.76 -2.28 2.20
N ALA A 348 23.86 -3.26 2.17
CA ALA A 348 24.11 -4.57 2.76
C ALA A 348 23.70 -5.73 1.83
N TYR A 349 24.60 -6.70 1.68
CA TYR A 349 24.35 -7.95 0.98
C TYR A 349 23.54 -8.89 1.89
N PHE A 350 22.45 -9.48 1.39
CA PHE A 350 21.55 -10.30 2.20
C PHE A 350 21.77 -11.80 1.97
N VAL A 351 22.06 -12.52 3.04
CA VAL A 351 22.26 -13.97 3.08
C VAL A 351 21.16 -14.62 3.91
N ALA A 352 20.47 -15.61 3.37
CA ALA A 352 19.43 -16.37 4.07
C ALA A 352 19.86 -17.82 4.31
N ILE A 353 19.79 -18.28 5.57
CA ILE A 353 20.18 -19.63 6.00
C ILE A 353 18.98 -20.27 6.70
N PRO A 354 18.20 -21.15 6.04
CA PRO A 354 17.06 -21.81 6.63
C PRO A 354 17.46 -22.87 7.65
N THR A 355 16.64 -23.00 8.71
CA THR A 355 16.75 -24.07 9.73
C THR A 355 15.53 -25.00 9.72
N SER A 356 14.59 -24.76 8.81
CA SER A 356 13.40 -25.60 8.59
C SER A 356 13.17 -25.82 7.10
N SER A 357 12.51 -26.93 6.76
CA SER A 357 12.14 -27.26 5.37
C SER A 357 10.65 -27.03 5.20
N GLY A 358 10.25 -25.82 4.85
CA GLY A 358 8.82 -25.48 4.76
C GLY A 358 8.56 -24.19 4.00
N THR A 359 8.87 -23.05 4.59
CA THR A 359 8.46 -21.73 4.10
C THR A 359 9.12 -21.30 2.78
N GLY A 360 10.34 -21.77 2.49
CA GLY A 360 11.10 -21.31 1.34
C GLY A 360 11.47 -19.83 1.40
N SER A 361 11.41 -19.17 2.57
CA SER A 361 11.65 -17.73 2.71
C SER A 361 13.05 -17.31 2.24
N GLU A 362 14.01 -18.24 2.23
CA GLU A 362 15.37 -18.03 1.71
C GLU A 362 15.44 -17.75 0.21
N VAL A 363 14.36 -18.05 -0.53
CA VAL A 363 14.28 -17.86 -1.99
C VAL A 363 13.02 -17.12 -2.42
N THR A 364 12.34 -16.45 -1.49
CA THR A 364 11.08 -15.74 -1.78
C THR A 364 11.18 -14.23 -1.58
N PRO A 365 10.41 -13.45 -2.33
CA PRO A 365 10.36 -11.99 -2.25
C PRO A 365 9.36 -11.48 -1.20
N PHE A 366 9.01 -12.28 -0.20
CA PHE A 366 7.96 -11.99 0.78
C PHE A 366 8.53 -11.80 2.18
N ALA A 367 7.90 -10.94 2.95
CA ALA A 367 8.11 -10.80 4.38
C ALA A 367 6.80 -10.37 5.06
N ILE A 368 6.43 -11.02 6.16
CA ILE A 368 5.26 -10.68 6.94
C ILE A 368 5.71 -10.13 8.28
N ILE A 369 5.24 -8.95 8.63
CA ILE A 369 5.53 -8.29 9.89
C ILE A 369 4.24 -7.82 10.56
N THR A 370 4.14 -7.94 11.88
CA THR A 370 2.97 -7.51 12.65
C THR A 370 3.28 -6.21 13.38
N ASP A 371 2.41 -5.22 13.26
CA ASP A 371 2.45 -4.08 14.16
C ASP A 371 1.85 -4.47 15.50
N ALA A 372 2.64 -4.46 16.57
CA ALA A 372 2.21 -4.89 17.89
C ALA A 372 1.21 -3.91 18.55
N GLU A 373 1.17 -2.64 18.14
CA GLU A 373 0.27 -1.64 18.69
C GLU A 373 -1.14 -1.75 18.09
N THR A 374 -1.22 -1.96 16.79
CA THR A 374 -2.50 -2.02 16.06
C THR A 374 -2.98 -3.45 15.79
N GLY A 375 -2.11 -4.44 15.91
CA GLY A 375 -2.37 -5.83 15.52
C GLY A 375 -2.45 -6.06 14.00
N VAL A 376 -2.14 -5.06 13.20
CA VAL A 376 -2.15 -5.14 11.74
C VAL A 376 -0.96 -5.96 11.25
N LYS A 377 -1.22 -6.90 10.34
CA LYS A 377 -0.17 -7.65 9.63
C LYS A 377 0.10 -7.01 8.27
N TRP A 378 1.36 -6.65 8.06
CA TRP A 378 1.87 -6.08 6.83
C TRP A 378 2.52 -7.16 5.95
N PRO A 379 1.84 -7.67 4.92
CA PRO A 379 2.43 -8.59 3.95
C PRO A 379 3.22 -7.78 2.91
N ILE A 380 4.51 -7.63 3.14
CA ILE A 380 5.39 -6.93 2.20
C ILE A 380 5.87 -7.91 1.14
N ALA A 381 5.68 -7.56 -0.11
CA ALA A 381 6.02 -8.40 -1.24
C ALA A 381 6.64 -7.58 -2.37
N ASP A 382 7.92 -7.78 -2.64
CA ASP A 382 8.59 -7.25 -3.81
C ASP A 382 9.86 -8.06 -4.11
N TYR A 383 10.21 -8.21 -5.37
CA TYR A 383 11.42 -8.95 -5.76
C TYR A 383 12.73 -8.30 -5.30
N GLU A 384 12.70 -7.05 -4.86
CA GLU A 384 13.83 -6.42 -4.19
C GLU A 384 14.12 -7.04 -2.82
N LEU A 385 13.15 -7.73 -2.19
CA LEU A 385 13.33 -8.48 -0.94
C LEU A 385 13.92 -9.89 -1.13
N LEU A 386 14.17 -10.32 -2.37
CA LEU A 386 14.86 -11.59 -2.60
C LEU A 386 16.26 -11.55 -1.98
N PRO A 387 16.62 -12.54 -1.15
CA PRO A 387 18.00 -12.69 -0.68
C PRO A 387 18.99 -12.72 -1.85
N ASN A 388 20.14 -12.12 -1.69
CA ASN A 388 21.22 -12.23 -2.69
C ASN A 388 21.79 -13.65 -2.73
N MET A 389 21.90 -14.29 -1.54
CA MET A 389 22.42 -15.65 -1.40
C MET A 389 21.53 -16.45 -0.45
N ALA A 390 21.16 -17.66 -0.85
CA ALA A 390 20.55 -18.67 0.02
C ALA A 390 21.55 -19.79 0.32
N ILE A 391 21.61 -20.24 1.58
CA ILE A 391 22.50 -21.35 2.01
C ILE A 391 21.66 -22.43 2.65
N VAL A 392 21.31 -23.44 1.86
CA VAL A 392 20.45 -24.58 2.24
C VAL A 392 21.34 -25.73 2.75
N ASP A 393 21.87 -25.56 3.95
CA ASP A 393 22.71 -26.60 4.58
C ASP A 393 21.86 -27.47 5.49
N VAL A 394 21.79 -28.77 5.18
CA VAL A 394 20.95 -29.72 5.89
C VAL A 394 21.37 -29.90 7.36
N ASP A 395 22.64 -29.63 7.71
CA ASP A 395 23.11 -29.72 9.09
C ASP A 395 22.28 -28.79 10.03
N ASN A 396 21.76 -27.68 9.53
CA ASN A 396 20.88 -26.79 10.28
C ASN A 396 19.46 -27.34 10.53
N MET A 397 19.08 -28.43 9.84
CA MET A 397 17.71 -28.98 9.85
C MET A 397 17.64 -30.38 10.47
N MET A 398 18.80 -31.00 10.82
CA MET A 398 18.83 -32.37 11.32
C MET A 398 18.04 -32.57 12.59
N THR A 399 17.93 -31.55 13.44
CA THR A 399 17.25 -31.63 14.76
C THR A 399 15.80 -31.15 14.71
N GLN A 400 15.26 -30.86 13.53
CA GLN A 400 13.87 -30.37 13.36
C GLN A 400 12.88 -31.38 13.98
N PRO A 401 12.03 -30.98 14.96
CA PRO A 401 11.10 -31.88 15.64
C PRO A 401 10.03 -32.46 14.70
N LYS A 402 9.46 -33.61 15.06
CA LYS A 402 8.43 -34.28 14.25
C LYS A 402 7.24 -33.40 13.89
N GLY A 403 6.68 -32.68 14.87
CA GLY A 403 5.55 -31.78 14.63
C GLY A 403 5.87 -30.67 13.63
N LEU A 404 7.05 -30.07 13.74
CA LEU A 404 7.51 -29.08 12.77
C LEU A 404 7.81 -29.73 11.41
N THR A 405 8.39 -30.92 11.38
CA THR A 405 8.65 -31.67 10.14
C THR A 405 7.36 -31.98 9.38
N SER A 406 6.31 -32.41 10.10
CA SER A 406 4.98 -32.66 9.54
C SER A 406 4.37 -31.39 8.96
N ALA A 407 4.24 -30.36 9.80
CA ALA A 407 3.61 -29.09 9.41
C ALA A 407 4.35 -28.41 8.25
N SER A 408 5.68 -28.25 8.36
CA SER A 408 6.46 -27.59 7.31
C SER A 408 6.57 -28.42 6.04
N GLY A 409 6.67 -29.75 6.15
CA GLY A 409 6.78 -30.63 4.99
C GLY A 409 5.50 -30.72 4.15
N ILE A 410 4.32 -30.73 4.79
CA ILE A 410 3.05 -30.67 4.05
C ILE A 410 2.78 -29.29 3.47
N ASP A 411 3.34 -28.24 4.08
CA ASP A 411 3.33 -26.89 3.55
C ASP A 411 4.09 -26.81 2.22
N VAL A 412 5.24 -27.46 2.12
CA VAL A 412 5.98 -27.61 0.84
C VAL A 412 5.10 -28.24 -0.25
N MET A 413 4.31 -29.26 0.10
CA MET A 413 3.35 -29.88 -0.83
C MET A 413 2.30 -28.86 -1.29
N THR A 414 1.76 -28.10 -0.35
CA THR A 414 0.75 -27.08 -0.67
C THR A 414 1.32 -25.98 -1.56
N HIS A 415 2.51 -25.49 -1.26
CA HIS A 415 3.24 -24.54 -2.11
C HIS A 415 3.41 -25.07 -3.54
N ALA A 416 3.87 -26.29 -3.68
CA ALA A 416 4.08 -26.93 -4.98
C ALA A 416 2.76 -27.07 -5.76
N ILE A 417 1.69 -27.53 -5.11
CA ILE A 417 0.37 -27.74 -5.74
C ILE A 417 -0.22 -26.40 -6.17
N GLU A 418 -0.24 -25.39 -5.29
CA GLU A 418 -0.83 -24.09 -5.62
C GLU A 418 -0.03 -23.35 -6.69
N ALA A 419 1.31 -23.36 -6.60
CA ALA A 419 2.15 -22.77 -7.64
C ALA A 419 1.92 -23.42 -9.02
N TYR A 420 1.71 -24.73 -9.05
CA TYR A 420 1.49 -25.47 -10.29
C TYR A 420 0.17 -25.13 -10.97
N VAL A 421 -0.91 -24.93 -10.20
CA VAL A 421 -2.23 -24.62 -10.75
C VAL A 421 -2.54 -23.11 -10.81
N SER A 422 -1.64 -22.28 -10.32
CA SER A 422 -1.79 -20.82 -10.35
C SER A 422 -2.01 -20.30 -11.77
N ILE A 423 -2.79 -19.25 -11.91
CA ILE A 423 -2.94 -18.52 -13.18
C ILE A 423 -1.64 -17.84 -13.64
N MET A 424 -0.64 -17.76 -12.76
CA MET A 424 0.68 -17.20 -13.05
C MET A 424 1.76 -18.28 -13.27
N ALA A 425 1.36 -19.55 -13.30
CA ALA A 425 2.27 -20.68 -13.54
C ALA A 425 2.97 -20.58 -14.90
N THR A 426 4.19 -21.07 -14.96
CA THR A 426 5.03 -21.09 -16.18
C THR A 426 5.79 -22.40 -16.25
N ASP A 427 6.35 -22.75 -17.42
CA ASP A 427 7.19 -23.93 -17.59
C ASP A 427 8.35 -23.99 -16.57
N TYR A 428 8.89 -22.83 -16.17
CA TYR A 428 9.96 -22.73 -15.17
C TYR A 428 9.47 -23.10 -13.78
N THR A 429 8.32 -22.57 -13.37
CA THR A 429 7.73 -22.84 -12.05
C THR A 429 7.19 -24.26 -11.96
N ASP A 430 6.65 -24.79 -13.06
CA ASP A 430 6.09 -26.13 -13.16
C ASP A 430 7.14 -27.22 -12.90
N GLY A 431 8.30 -27.09 -13.53
CA GLY A 431 9.39 -28.04 -13.33
C GLY A 431 9.85 -28.12 -11.89
N LEU A 432 9.93 -26.98 -11.19
CA LEU A 432 10.29 -26.90 -9.77
C LEU A 432 9.18 -27.47 -8.87
N ALA A 433 7.94 -27.10 -9.11
CA ALA A 433 6.78 -27.55 -8.34
C ALA A 433 6.58 -29.08 -8.43
N LEU A 434 6.63 -29.65 -9.63
CA LEU A 434 6.52 -31.10 -9.83
C LEU A 434 7.63 -31.85 -9.10
N LYS A 435 8.87 -31.37 -9.20
CA LYS A 435 10.00 -32.02 -8.54
C LYS A 435 9.89 -31.93 -7.02
N ALA A 436 9.44 -30.80 -6.49
CA ALA A 436 9.19 -30.62 -5.06
C ALA A 436 8.08 -31.57 -4.57
N ALA A 437 6.93 -31.61 -5.24
CA ALA A 437 5.82 -32.51 -4.88
C ALA A 437 6.24 -33.99 -4.84
N LYS A 438 7.01 -34.43 -5.83
CA LYS A 438 7.54 -35.79 -5.86
C LYS A 438 8.46 -36.06 -4.68
N ALA A 439 9.37 -35.14 -4.37
CA ALA A 439 10.30 -35.29 -3.25
C ALA A 439 9.55 -35.35 -1.90
N VAL A 440 8.49 -34.58 -1.72
CA VAL A 440 7.66 -34.64 -0.51
C VAL A 440 7.05 -36.03 -0.32
N PHE A 441 6.45 -36.63 -1.35
CA PHE A 441 5.89 -37.99 -1.23
C PHE A 441 6.94 -39.03 -0.90
N GLU A 442 8.14 -38.91 -1.46
CA GLU A 442 9.21 -39.90 -1.26
C GLU A 442 9.92 -39.74 0.11
N TYR A 443 10.14 -38.51 0.55
CA TYR A 443 11.06 -38.24 1.66
C TYR A 443 10.40 -37.68 2.92
N LEU A 444 9.24 -37.01 2.84
CA LEU A 444 8.59 -36.48 4.05
C LEU A 444 8.26 -37.57 5.08
N PRO A 445 7.70 -38.73 4.69
CA PRO A 445 7.47 -39.80 5.65
C PRO A 445 8.77 -40.27 6.35
N ARG A 446 9.86 -40.39 5.61
CA ARG A 446 11.18 -40.78 6.16
C ARG A 446 11.71 -39.71 7.11
N ALA A 447 11.62 -38.43 6.71
CA ALA A 447 12.06 -37.32 7.56
C ALA A 447 11.21 -37.18 8.83
N TYR A 448 9.93 -37.49 8.77
CA TYR A 448 9.01 -37.50 9.90
C TYR A 448 9.32 -38.65 10.86
N ASP A 449 9.54 -39.87 10.35
CA ASP A 449 9.77 -41.07 11.17
C ASP A 449 11.14 -41.04 11.87
N ASN A 450 12.19 -40.69 11.14
CA ASN A 450 13.57 -40.79 11.63
C ASN A 450 14.52 -39.71 11.11
N GLY A 451 14.03 -38.49 10.90
CA GLY A 451 14.79 -37.40 10.26
C GLY A 451 16.12 -37.05 10.95
N ALA A 452 16.23 -37.21 12.26
CA ALA A 452 17.48 -36.97 12.98
C ALA A 452 18.64 -37.88 12.53
N ASN A 453 18.33 -39.07 12.01
CA ASN A 453 19.32 -40.08 11.57
C ASN A 453 19.20 -40.37 10.05
N ASP A 454 18.41 -39.60 9.31
CA ASP A 454 18.23 -39.73 7.86
C ASP A 454 18.61 -38.42 7.15
N PRO A 455 19.91 -38.14 6.98
CA PRO A 455 20.36 -36.90 6.36
C PRO A 455 19.94 -36.80 4.90
N GLU A 456 19.76 -37.92 4.18
CA GLU A 456 19.24 -37.89 2.82
C GLU A 456 17.80 -37.36 2.78
N ALA A 457 16.91 -37.89 3.61
CA ALA A 457 15.54 -37.43 3.67
C ALA A 457 15.47 -35.95 4.07
N ARG A 458 16.28 -35.50 5.03
CA ARG A 458 16.36 -34.07 5.40
C ARG A 458 16.87 -33.21 4.25
N GLU A 459 17.92 -33.62 3.54
CA GLU A 459 18.48 -32.91 2.39
C GLU A 459 17.44 -32.80 1.26
N LYS A 460 16.73 -33.88 0.96
CA LYS A 460 15.70 -33.90 -0.07
C LYS A 460 14.51 -33.02 0.29
N MET A 461 14.11 -32.99 1.55
CA MET A 461 13.06 -32.10 2.04
C MET A 461 13.49 -30.62 2.01
N ALA A 462 14.75 -30.33 2.38
CA ALA A 462 15.30 -28.98 2.28
C ALA A 462 15.31 -28.48 0.82
N ASN A 463 15.79 -29.32 -0.08
CA ASN A 463 15.77 -28.99 -1.52
C ASN A 463 14.35 -28.87 -2.06
N ALA A 464 13.39 -29.70 -1.61
CA ALA A 464 11.98 -29.58 -2.00
C ALA A 464 11.37 -28.26 -1.54
N SER A 465 11.65 -27.86 -0.29
CA SER A 465 11.23 -26.55 0.25
C SER A 465 11.78 -25.39 -0.58
N CYS A 466 13.06 -25.42 -0.88
CA CYS A 466 13.70 -24.40 -1.71
C CYS A 466 13.11 -24.35 -3.13
N MET A 467 12.90 -25.48 -3.79
CA MET A 467 12.30 -25.55 -5.14
C MET A 467 10.85 -25.07 -5.13
N ALA A 468 10.03 -25.49 -4.17
CA ALA A 468 8.66 -24.99 -4.02
C ALA A 468 8.65 -23.49 -3.74
N GLY A 469 9.60 -23.00 -2.91
CA GLY A 469 9.82 -21.57 -2.67
C GLY A 469 10.07 -20.78 -3.94
N MET A 470 10.99 -21.23 -4.78
CA MET A 470 11.26 -20.61 -6.10
C MET A 470 10.05 -20.67 -7.02
N ALA A 471 9.27 -21.76 -6.97
CA ALA A 471 8.07 -21.90 -7.78
C ALA A 471 7.01 -20.87 -7.39
N PHE A 472 6.58 -20.84 -6.11
CA PHE A 472 5.55 -19.92 -5.70
C PHE A 472 6.00 -18.46 -5.61
N ALA A 473 7.28 -18.18 -5.42
CA ALA A 473 7.82 -16.83 -5.54
C ALA A 473 7.53 -16.19 -6.90
N ASN A 474 7.40 -17.00 -7.94
CA ASN A 474 7.16 -16.55 -9.32
C ASN A 474 5.75 -16.86 -9.85
N ALA A 475 5.08 -17.89 -9.32
CA ALA A 475 3.72 -18.27 -9.70
C ALA A 475 2.66 -17.83 -8.68
N PHE A 476 3.06 -17.35 -7.51
CA PHE A 476 2.17 -17.09 -6.38
C PHE A 476 1.46 -18.34 -5.84
N LEU A 477 0.60 -18.13 -4.89
CA LEU A 477 -0.20 -19.14 -4.19
C LEU A 477 -1.68 -18.98 -4.59
N GLY A 478 -2.59 -19.54 -3.83
CA GLY A 478 -4.00 -19.53 -4.15
C GLY A 478 -4.91 -19.45 -2.92
N LEU A 479 -6.14 -19.88 -3.12
CA LEU A 479 -7.20 -19.85 -2.12
C LEU A 479 -6.86 -20.66 -0.86
N ASN A 480 -6.08 -21.74 -0.99
CA ASN A 480 -5.71 -22.55 0.16
C ASN A 480 -4.92 -21.74 1.18
N HIS A 481 -3.89 -21.02 0.74
CA HIS A 481 -3.12 -20.15 1.63
C HIS A 481 -3.94 -18.99 2.15
N SER A 482 -4.80 -18.38 1.33
CA SER A 482 -5.69 -17.30 1.77
C SER A 482 -6.58 -17.72 2.93
N MET A 483 -7.14 -18.91 2.86
CA MET A 483 -7.97 -19.49 3.94
C MET A 483 -7.13 -19.91 5.14
N ALA A 484 -5.98 -20.54 4.92
CA ALA A 484 -5.08 -21.00 5.99
C ALA A 484 -4.51 -19.85 6.83
N HIS A 485 -4.20 -18.70 6.22
CA HIS A 485 -3.78 -17.51 6.94
C HIS A 485 -4.78 -17.09 8.02
N LYS A 486 -6.07 -17.20 7.74
CA LYS A 486 -7.13 -16.80 8.68
C LYS A 486 -7.33 -17.82 9.79
N LEU A 487 -7.18 -19.13 9.49
CA LEU A 487 -7.15 -20.14 10.55
C LEU A 487 -5.98 -19.94 11.51
N GLY A 488 -4.82 -19.54 11.00
CA GLY A 488 -3.68 -19.16 11.81
C GLY A 488 -3.94 -17.90 12.65
N ALA A 489 -4.48 -16.86 12.06
CA ALA A 489 -4.72 -15.58 12.72
C ALA A 489 -5.79 -15.65 13.82
N PHE A 490 -6.93 -16.30 13.54
CA PHE A 490 -8.07 -16.36 14.46
C PHE A 490 -8.00 -17.53 15.45
N HIS A 491 -7.45 -18.67 15.04
CA HIS A 491 -7.51 -19.91 15.81
C HIS A 491 -6.13 -20.48 16.19
N HIS A 492 -5.06 -19.75 15.85
CA HIS A 492 -3.67 -20.14 16.20
C HIS A 492 -3.25 -21.52 15.68
N LEU A 493 -3.87 -22.02 14.61
CA LEU A 493 -3.41 -23.23 13.95
C LEU A 493 -2.03 -22.99 13.32
N PRO A 494 -1.05 -23.88 13.52
CA PRO A 494 0.23 -23.80 12.83
C PRO A 494 0.01 -23.74 11.30
N HIS A 495 0.71 -22.85 10.61
CA HIS A 495 0.50 -22.51 9.21
C HIS A 495 0.39 -23.74 8.29
N GLY A 496 1.37 -24.64 8.31
CA GLY A 496 1.33 -25.85 7.47
C GLY A 496 0.20 -26.83 7.83
N VAL A 497 -0.22 -26.86 9.10
CA VAL A 497 -1.39 -27.63 9.54
C VAL A 497 -2.66 -27.05 8.98
N ALA A 498 -2.82 -25.72 9.09
CA ALA A 498 -3.97 -25.01 8.53
C ALA A 498 -4.08 -25.26 7.02
N ASN A 499 -2.97 -25.15 6.29
CA ASN A 499 -2.91 -25.49 4.87
C ASN A 499 -3.33 -26.94 4.60
N ALA A 500 -2.81 -27.90 5.33
CA ALA A 500 -3.05 -29.32 5.11
C ALA A 500 -4.52 -29.73 5.31
N VAL A 501 -5.19 -29.16 6.33
CA VAL A 501 -6.58 -29.53 6.66
C VAL A 501 -7.56 -29.14 5.56
N ILE A 502 -7.34 -28.01 4.90
CA ILE A 502 -8.25 -27.50 3.88
C ILE A 502 -7.87 -27.88 2.45
N LEU A 503 -6.63 -28.37 2.22
CA LEU A 503 -6.02 -28.55 0.90
C LEU A 503 -6.90 -29.34 -0.07
N THR A 504 -7.36 -30.52 0.32
CA THR A 504 -8.08 -31.43 -0.59
C THR A 504 -9.46 -30.92 -0.96
N GLU A 505 -10.14 -30.19 -0.07
CA GLU A 505 -11.42 -29.54 -0.38
C GLU A 505 -11.23 -28.34 -1.31
N VAL A 506 -10.18 -27.55 -1.13
CA VAL A 506 -9.84 -26.47 -2.06
C VAL A 506 -9.44 -27.02 -3.43
N MET A 507 -8.69 -28.12 -3.49
CA MET A 507 -8.37 -28.79 -4.76
C MET A 507 -9.64 -29.25 -5.49
N ARG A 508 -10.61 -29.89 -4.79
CA ARG A 508 -11.91 -30.27 -5.37
C ARG A 508 -12.71 -29.08 -5.86
N TYR A 509 -12.70 -27.99 -5.11
CA TYR A 509 -13.32 -26.73 -5.51
C TYR A 509 -12.71 -26.19 -6.82
N ASN A 510 -11.39 -26.17 -6.91
CA ASN A 510 -10.68 -25.68 -8.10
C ASN A 510 -10.86 -26.60 -9.32
N ALA A 511 -10.95 -27.91 -9.11
CA ALA A 511 -11.09 -28.91 -10.17
C ALA A 511 -12.49 -29.03 -10.76
N ALA A 512 -13.51 -28.44 -10.13
CA ALA A 512 -14.90 -28.57 -10.56
C ALA A 512 -15.14 -27.88 -11.92
N GLU A 513 -15.85 -28.60 -12.81
CA GLU A 513 -16.31 -28.06 -14.10
C GLU A 513 -17.54 -27.17 -13.90
N VAL A 514 -17.34 -25.91 -13.60
CA VAL A 514 -18.41 -24.91 -13.50
C VAL A 514 -17.99 -23.66 -14.25
N PRO A 515 -18.94 -22.83 -14.74
CA PRO A 515 -18.59 -21.51 -15.25
C PRO A 515 -17.85 -20.76 -14.18
N THR A 516 -16.57 -20.50 -14.43
CA THR A 516 -15.71 -19.85 -13.45
C THR A 516 -15.63 -18.39 -13.74
N LYS A 517 -15.65 -17.58 -12.68
CA LYS A 517 -15.18 -16.22 -12.75
C LYS A 517 -13.67 -16.29 -12.77
N MET A 518 -13.10 -15.98 -13.90
CA MET A 518 -11.67 -15.89 -14.03
C MET A 518 -11.19 -14.51 -13.58
N GLY A 519 -10.03 -14.49 -12.94
CA GLY A 519 -9.26 -13.28 -12.80
C GLY A 519 -8.93 -12.71 -14.19
N THR A 520 -8.51 -11.48 -14.21
CA THR A 520 -8.34 -10.67 -15.41
C THR A 520 -7.05 -10.97 -16.21
N PHE A 521 -6.49 -12.17 -16.12
CA PHE A 521 -5.28 -12.54 -16.89
C PHE A 521 -5.67 -13.22 -18.21
N SER A 522 -5.35 -12.58 -19.33
CA SER A 522 -5.71 -13.06 -20.68
C SER A 522 -4.98 -14.34 -21.07
N GLN A 523 -3.81 -14.61 -20.48
CA GLN A 523 -3.07 -15.85 -20.70
C GLN A 523 -3.76 -17.06 -20.09
N TYR A 524 -4.70 -16.87 -19.18
CA TYR A 524 -5.48 -17.92 -18.55
C TYR A 524 -6.90 -17.95 -19.14
N GLN A 525 -7.06 -18.69 -20.23
CA GLN A 525 -8.31 -18.71 -20.98
C GLN A 525 -9.42 -19.52 -20.32
N TYR A 526 -9.05 -20.61 -19.65
CA TYR A 526 -9.99 -21.51 -18.97
C TYR A 526 -9.36 -22.08 -17.70
N PRO A 527 -10.16 -22.48 -16.70
CA PRO A 527 -9.65 -23.21 -15.56
C PRO A 527 -9.23 -24.62 -15.99
N HIS A 528 -7.91 -24.83 -16.04
CA HIS A 528 -7.33 -26.15 -16.35
C HIS A 528 -6.96 -26.93 -15.08
N ALA A 529 -7.47 -26.55 -13.93
CA ALA A 529 -7.02 -27.08 -12.63
C ALA A 529 -7.15 -28.60 -12.56
N LEU A 530 -8.23 -29.20 -13.03
CA LEU A 530 -8.40 -30.67 -13.06
C LEU A 530 -7.27 -31.36 -13.83
N ALA A 531 -6.99 -30.92 -15.06
CA ALA A 531 -5.91 -31.48 -15.88
C ALA A 531 -4.55 -31.29 -15.23
N ARG A 532 -4.30 -30.10 -14.66
CA ARG A 532 -3.05 -29.78 -13.97
C ARG A 532 -2.86 -30.62 -12.69
N TYR A 533 -3.88 -30.84 -11.89
CA TYR A 533 -3.81 -31.77 -10.75
C TYR A 533 -3.58 -33.22 -11.20
N ALA A 534 -4.22 -33.65 -12.29
CA ALA A 534 -3.99 -34.97 -12.85
C ALA A 534 -2.54 -35.13 -13.37
N GLU A 535 -1.93 -34.09 -13.92
CA GLU A 535 -0.51 -34.09 -14.30
C GLU A 535 0.39 -34.33 -13.08
N ILE A 536 0.18 -33.61 -11.97
CA ILE A 536 0.90 -33.87 -10.72
C ILE A 536 0.67 -35.31 -10.28
N GLY A 537 -0.59 -35.76 -10.28
CA GLY A 537 -0.96 -37.13 -9.90
C GLY A 537 -0.20 -38.19 -10.69
N ARG A 538 -0.15 -38.07 -12.03
CA ARG A 538 0.64 -38.97 -12.91
C ARG A 538 2.14 -38.91 -12.60
N PHE A 539 2.66 -37.69 -12.40
CA PHE A 539 4.07 -37.50 -12.10
C PHE A 539 4.52 -38.17 -10.79
N VAL A 540 3.60 -38.22 -9.79
CA VAL A 540 3.85 -38.92 -8.52
C VAL A 540 3.35 -40.37 -8.51
N GLY A 541 2.97 -40.91 -9.66
CA GLY A 541 2.68 -42.33 -9.88
C GLY A 541 1.21 -42.75 -9.75
N CYS A 542 0.25 -41.82 -9.67
CA CYS A 542 -1.18 -42.13 -9.70
C CYS A 542 -1.60 -42.58 -11.10
N GLN A 543 -2.46 -43.60 -11.17
CA GLN A 543 -3.02 -44.11 -12.41
C GLN A 543 -4.53 -43.77 -12.49
N GLY A 544 -5.13 -43.82 -13.65
CA GLY A 544 -6.54 -43.59 -13.89
C GLY A 544 -6.87 -43.59 -15.38
N LYS A 545 -8.11 -43.85 -15.75
CA LYS A 545 -8.59 -43.89 -17.15
C LYS A 545 -8.71 -42.49 -17.77
N ASP A 546 -8.93 -41.50 -16.93
CA ASP A 546 -9.10 -40.09 -17.31
C ASP A 546 -8.55 -39.17 -16.21
N ASP A 547 -8.55 -37.86 -16.46
CA ASP A 547 -8.05 -36.87 -15.50
C ASP A 547 -8.81 -36.88 -14.18
N ALA A 548 -10.11 -37.12 -14.21
CA ALA A 548 -10.95 -37.14 -13.00
C ALA A 548 -10.58 -38.31 -12.08
N GLU A 549 -10.37 -39.52 -12.64
CA GLU A 549 -9.94 -40.67 -11.86
C GLU A 549 -8.52 -40.52 -11.33
N VAL A 550 -7.58 -39.99 -12.14
CA VAL A 550 -6.22 -39.68 -11.68
C VAL A 550 -6.25 -38.65 -10.56
N PHE A 551 -7.08 -37.62 -10.68
CA PHE A 551 -7.25 -36.60 -9.65
C PHE A 551 -7.75 -37.18 -8.32
N GLU A 552 -8.80 -38.00 -8.35
CA GLU A 552 -9.30 -38.63 -7.10
C GLU A 552 -8.26 -39.59 -6.49
N ASN A 553 -7.51 -40.34 -7.29
CA ASN A 553 -6.41 -41.15 -6.81
C ASN A 553 -5.25 -40.30 -6.24
N PHE A 554 -5.04 -39.11 -6.78
CA PHE A 554 -4.07 -38.14 -6.22
C PHE A 554 -4.55 -37.58 -4.88
N ILE A 555 -5.84 -37.22 -4.75
CA ILE A 555 -6.44 -36.82 -3.47
C ILE A 555 -6.29 -37.93 -2.43
N ALA A 556 -6.62 -39.17 -2.78
CA ALA A 556 -6.47 -40.31 -1.86
C ALA A 556 -5.02 -40.48 -1.38
N LYS A 557 -4.05 -40.34 -2.27
CA LYS A 557 -2.62 -40.40 -1.94
C LYS A 557 -2.18 -39.26 -1.02
N LEU A 558 -2.75 -38.06 -1.19
CA LEU A 558 -2.50 -36.93 -0.28
C LEU A 558 -3.08 -37.17 1.10
N GLU A 559 -4.29 -37.71 1.20
CA GLU A 559 -4.92 -38.05 2.48
C GLU A 559 -4.12 -39.15 3.21
N GLU A 560 -3.63 -40.17 2.51
CA GLU A 560 -2.75 -41.19 3.08
C GLU A 560 -1.45 -40.59 3.62
N LEU A 561 -0.84 -39.64 2.88
CA LEU A 561 0.35 -38.92 3.33
C LEU A 561 0.06 -38.12 4.61
N LYS A 562 -1.05 -37.34 4.63
CA LYS A 562 -1.48 -36.54 5.78
C LYS A 562 -1.67 -37.42 7.02
N GLU A 563 -2.35 -38.56 6.90
CA GLU A 563 -2.54 -39.50 7.99
C GLU A 563 -1.20 -40.06 8.52
N LYS A 564 -0.31 -40.43 7.61
CA LYS A 564 1.01 -40.98 7.93
C LYS A 564 1.91 -40.02 8.73
N ILE A 565 1.79 -38.73 8.46
CA ILE A 565 2.57 -37.68 9.16
C ILE A 565 1.81 -37.05 10.33
N GLY A 566 0.64 -37.61 10.70
CA GLY A 566 -0.12 -37.23 11.89
C GLY A 566 -0.96 -35.95 11.74
N ILE A 567 -1.30 -35.55 10.53
CA ILE A 567 -2.26 -34.44 10.27
C ILE A 567 -3.68 -34.96 10.51
N LYS A 568 -4.45 -34.24 11.29
CA LYS A 568 -5.85 -34.57 11.57
C LYS A 568 -6.76 -34.20 10.40
N LYS A 569 -7.96 -34.81 10.36
CA LYS A 569 -8.84 -34.73 9.19
C LYS A 569 -9.65 -33.44 9.10
N SER A 570 -9.94 -32.79 10.22
CA SER A 570 -10.79 -31.62 10.27
C SER A 570 -10.24 -30.52 11.19
N ILE A 571 -10.72 -29.32 11.02
CA ILE A 571 -10.39 -28.17 11.85
C ILE A 571 -10.80 -28.42 13.31
N HIS A 572 -12.00 -28.99 13.51
CA HIS A 572 -12.54 -29.29 14.83
C HIS A 572 -11.64 -30.23 15.65
N GLU A 573 -11.02 -31.22 15.02
CA GLU A 573 -10.15 -32.17 15.72
C GLU A 573 -8.93 -31.54 16.40
N TYR A 574 -8.58 -30.30 16.04
CA TYR A 574 -7.49 -29.53 16.69
C TYR A 574 -7.94 -28.84 17.99
N GLY A 575 -9.19 -29.04 18.42
CA GLY A 575 -9.70 -28.52 19.69
C GLY A 575 -10.13 -27.05 19.63
N ILE A 576 -10.42 -26.56 18.45
CA ILE A 576 -10.99 -25.23 18.25
C ILE A 576 -12.43 -25.23 18.78
N ASP A 577 -12.79 -24.19 19.51
CA ASP A 577 -14.15 -24.00 20.02
C ASP A 577 -15.13 -23.69 18.88
N GLU A 578 -16.20 -24.52 18.77
CA GLU A 578 -17.19 -24.42 17.69
C GLU A 578 -17.89 -23.06 17.66
N LYS A 579 -18.25 -22.54 18.83
CA LYS A 579 -18.93 -21.25 18.91
C LYS A 579 -18.01 -20.14 18.42
N TYR A 580 -16.77 -20.12 18.88
CA TYR A 580 -15.80 -19.11 18.46
C TYR A 580 -15.48 -19.22 16.97
N PHE A 581 -15.39 -20.43 16.42
CA PHE A 581 -15.22 -20.64 14.99
C PHE A 581 -16.40 -20.06 14.19
N MET A 582 -17.64 -20.33 14.61
CA MET A 582 -18.83 -19.81 13.94
C MET A 582 -18.98 -18.29 14.08
N ASP A 583 -18.61 -17.73 15.23
CA ASP A 583 -18.67 -16.29 15.50
C ASP A 583 -17.64 -15.52 14.62
N THR A 584 -16.49 -16.12 14.29
CA THR A 584 -15.42 -15.51 13.49
C THR A 584 -15.46 -15.87 12.01
N LEU A 585 -16.35 -16.78 11.61
CA LEU A 585 -16.36 -17.35 10.26
C LEU A 585 -16.56 -16.31 9.15
N ASP A 586 -17.46 -15.35 9.34
CA ASP A 586 -17.74 -14.34 8.32
C ASP A 586 -16.55 -13.36 8.15
N ASP A 587 -15.89 -13.01 9.23
CA ASP A 587 -14.66 -12.17 9.20
C ASP A 587 -13.51 -12.93 8.51
N MET A 588 -13.35 -14.24 8.80
CA MET A 588 -12.35 -15.07 8.11
C MET A 588 -12.63 -15.15 6.61
N VAL A 589 -13.88 -15.29 6.22
CA VAL A 589 -14.32 -15.36 4.80
C VAL A 589 -13.98 -14.06 4.07
N GLU A 590 -14.35 -12.92 4.63
CA GLU A 590 -14.08 -11.60 4.05
C GLU A 590 -12.58 -11.36 3.89
N GLN A 591 -11.82 -11.63 4.94
CA GLN A 591 -10.37 -11.48 4.91
C GLN A 591 -9.68 -12.47 3.96
N ALA A 592 -10.16 -13.71 3.83
CA ALA A 592 -9.63 -14.66 2.86
C ALA A 592 -9.95 -14.25 1.42
N PHE A 593 -11.14 -13.71 1.18
CA PHE A 593 -11.51 -13.17 -0.13
C PHE A 593 -10.59 -12.02 -0.56
N ASN A 594 -10.23 -11.14 0.37
CA ASN A 594 -9.35 -9.99 0.15
C ASN A 594 -7.85 -10.31 0.27
N ASP A 595 -7.49 -11.55 0.58
CA ASP A 595 -6.09 -11.96 0.71
C ASP A 595 -5.38 -11.92 -0.65
N GLN A 596 -4.13 -11.48 -0.65
CA GLN A 596 -3.31 -11.31 -1.85
C GLN A 596 -3.19 -12.62 -2.67
N CYS A 597 -3.16 -13.78 -2.01
CA CYS A 597 -3.03 -15.08 -2.66
C CYS A 597 -4.28 -15.47 -3.46
N THR A 598 -5.47 -15.00 -3.09
CA THR A 598 -6.74 -15.34 -3.76
C THR A 598 -6.74 -14.94 -5.23
N ALA A 599 -6.07 -13.86 -5.59
CA ALA A 599 -6.04 -13.35 -6.95
C ALA A 599 -5.36 -14.30 -7.96
N ALA A 600 -4.43 -15.15 -7.51
CA ALA A 600 -3.71 -16.10 -8.36
C ALA A 600 -4.37 -17.50 -8.42
N ASN A 601 -5.45 -17.71 -7.67
CA ASN A 601 -6.19 -18.99 -7.66
C ASN A 601 -6.80 -19.28 -9.04
N PRO A 602 -6.78 -20.54 -9.54
CA PRO A 602 -7.31 -20.87 -10.86
C PRO A 602 -8.82 -20.65 -11.01
N ARG A 603 -9.56 -20.69 -9.92
CA ARG A 603 -10.99 -20.36 -9.85
C ARG A 603 -11.20 -19.22 -8.86
N TYR A 604 -11.66 -18.06 -9.35
CA TYR A 604 -11.92 -16.90 -8.49
C TYR A 604 -13.17 -17.17 -7.62
N PRO A 605 -13.04 -17.18 -6.27
CA PRO A 605 -14.14 -17.58 -5.39
C PRO A 605 -15.13 -16.46 -5.16
N LEU A 606 -16.36 -16.85 -4.77
CA LEU A 606 -17.29 -15.99 -4.06
C LEU A 606 -17.10 -16.16 -2.54
N MET A 607 -17.39 -15.13 -1.77
CA MET A 607 -17.36 -15.22 -0.29
C MET A 607 -18.23 -16.38 0.24
N LYS A 608 -19.41 -16.61 -0.36
CA LYS A 608 -20.26 -17.76 -0.04
C LYS A 608 -19.56 -19.11 -0.26
N GLU A 609 -18.80 -19.24 -1.33
CA GLU A 609 -18.05 -20.48 -1.64
C GLU A 609 -16.92 -20.71 -0.65
N ILE A 610 -16.21 -19.65 -0.24
CA ILE A 610 -15.18 -19.72 0.82
C ILE A 610 -15.80 -20.17 2.14
N LYS A 611 -16.97 -19.63 2.51
CA LYS A 611 -17.72 -20.04 3.70
C LYS A 611 -18.07 -21.53 3.67
N GLU A 612 -18.58 -22.00 2.54
CA GLU A 612 -18.91 -23.42 2.33
C GLU A 612 -17.68 -24.33 2.44
N LEU A 613 -16.51 -23.88 1.96
CA LEU A 613 -15.26 -24.62 2.09
C LEU A 613 -14.81 -24.73 3.55
N TYR A 614 -14.83 -23.64 4.32
CA TYR A 614 -14.52 -23.69 5.76
C TYR A 614 -15.43 -24.66 6.50
N LEU A 615 -16.74 -24.61 6.23
CA LEU A 615 -17.72 -25.51 6.87
C LEU A 615 -17.52 -26.98 6.48
N LYS A 616 -17.04 -27.27 5.27
CA LYS A 616 -16.70 -28.64 4.84
C LYS A 616 -15.46 -29.18 5.56
N CYS A 617 -14.55 -28.28 5.90
CA CYS A 617 -13.29 -28.66 6.59
C CYS A 617 -13.42 -28.67 8.12
N TRP A 618 -14.57 -28.20 8.65
CA TRP A 618 -14.88 -28.21 10.09
C TRP A 618 -15.12 -29.61 10.61
#